data_774368dd6c93daed71f83b5740ce3a20
#
_entry.id   774368dd6c93daed71f83b5740ce3a20
#
_cell.length_a   1.000
_cell.length_b   1.000
_cell.length_c   1.000
_cell.angle_alpha   90.00
_cell.angle_beta   90.00
_cell.angle_gamma   90.00
#
_symmetry.space_group_name_H-M   'P 1'
#
loop_
_entity.id
_entity.type
_entity.pdbx_description
1 polymer ?
#
loop_
_entity_poly.entity_id
_entity_poly.type
_entity_poly.pdbx_seq_one_letter_code
_entity_poly.pdbx_strand_id
1 'polypeptide(L)'
;MTRGARLTILIAVLVAPVSVAVAADGRTSAPRGPIVETPTPTPPEPVPIPPPSSPCADVRQRCPDLVLLPPSDLRLIRSRSGRLRLGSRNRLVNRGAGPLYLTGRRDKRRTMKVSQRIYSVSGAHRTYRLKDTRFDFWFIPGQGRYWKLRDALRFELRKTHGPVEGLVKVGRKTRFCMRDLIEVPGLPGPRSRVFPVCSQSPRARSVRMGISVGWMESYPSGYHEQYVDVTGLRGCYVLRHIADPRQHLMESDESNNMSQVRVRLGVRRLRGF
;
A
#
# COMPACT_ATOMS: atom_id res chain seq x y z
N MET A 1 43.19 -59.01 -2.39
CA MET A 1 43.03 -58.89 -3.84
C MET A 1 41.58 -59.15 -4.19
N THR A 2 40.74 -58.12 -4.29
CA THR A 2 39.36 -58.23 -4.79
C THR A 2 39.02 -56.95 -5.56
N ARG A 3 38.87 -57.10 -6.86
CA ARG A 3 38.56 -56.06 -7.84
C ARG A 3 37.06 -55.72 -7.73
N GLY A 4 36.74 -54.46 -7.38
CA GLY A 4 35.39 -53.91 -7.47
C GLY A 4 35.08 -53.45 -8.89
N ALA A 5 34.04 -54.07 -9.48
CA ALA A 5 33.52 -53.68 -10.79
C ALA A 5 32.69 -52.39 -10.66
N ARG A 6 33.00 -51.38 -11.45
CA ARG A 6 32.20 -50.17 -11.59
C ARG A 6 31.10 -50.42 -12.64
N LEU A 7 29.86 -50.39 -12.21
CA LEU A 7 28.69 -50.45 -13.09
C LEU A 7 28.40 -49.04 -13.61
N THR A 8 28.62 -48.80 -14.89
CA THR A 8 28.27 -47.57 -15.58
C THR A 8 26.82 -47.71 -16.13
N ILE A 9 25.90 -46.98 -15.55
CA ILE A 9 24.51 -46.93 -16.06
C ILE A 9 24.44 -45.82 -17.11
N LEU A 10 24.26 -46.23 -18.37
CA LEU A 10 23.86 -45.30 -19.45
C LEU A 10 22.37 -45.06 -19.38
N ILE A 11 21.99 -43.83 -19.11
CA ILE A 11 20.58 -43.39 -19.23
C ILE A 11 20.40 -42.85 -20.64
N ALA A 12 19.70 -43.58 -21.49
CA ALA A 12 19.26 -43.13 -22.80
C ALA A 12 18.04 -42.21 -22.63
N VAL A 13 18.20 -40.93 -22.94
CA VAL A 13 17.09 -39.96 -22.99
C VAL A 13 16.43 -40.10 -24.35
N LEU A 14 15.23 -40.69 -24.37
CA LEU A 14 14.34 -40.72 -25.52
C LEU A 14 13.67 -39.36 -25.66
N VAL A 15 14.08 -38.56 -26.62
CA VAL A 15 13.39 -37.33 -27.01
C VAL A 15 12.29 -37.71 -28.00
N ALA A 16 11.05 -37.71 -27.56
CA ALA A 16 9.91 -37.82 -28.46
C ALA A 16 9.60 -36.47 -29.11
N PRO A 17 9.31 -36.41 -30.43
CA PRO A 17 8.89 -35.18 -31.06
C PRO A 17 7.48 -34.81 -30.64
N VAL A 18 7.31 -33.62 -30.02
CA VAL A 18 6.01 -33.04 -29.74
C VAL A 18 5.46 -32.45 -31.03
N SER A 19 4.50 -33.13 -31.62
CA SER A 19 3.69 -32.59 -32.72
C SER A 19 2.77 -31.50 -32.16
N VAL A 20 3.04 -30.25 -32.51
CA VAL A 20 2.14 -29.12 -32.23
C VAL A 20 0.97 -29.18 -33.19
N ALA A 21 -0.16 -29.69 -32.73
CA ALA A 21 -1.43 -29.51 -33.40
C ALA A 21 -1.90 -28.07 -33.20
N VAL A 22 -1.87 -27.27 -34.26
CA VAL A 22 -2.53 -25.96 -34.30
C VAL A 22 -4.01 -26.20 -34.34
N ALA A 23 -4.69 -26.10 -33.20
CA ALA A 23 -6.15 -26.04 -33.14
C ALA A 23 -6.59 -24.60 -33.34
N ALA A 24 -7.35 -24.41 -34.44
CA ALA A 24 -7.95 -23.14 -34.80
C ALA A 24 -8.99 -22.66 -33.79
N ASP A 25 -8.97 -21.38 -33.56
CA ASP A 25 -10.04 -20.48 -33.09
C ASP A 25 -11.14 -21.02 -32.15
N GLY A 26 -10.84 -21.02 -30.90
CA GLY A 26 -11.82 -20.78 -29.84
C GLY A 26 -11.51 -19.46 -29.16
N ARG A 27 -12.04 -18.35 -29.62
CA ARG A 27 -11.94 -17.04 -28.94
C ARG A 27 -12.67 -17.10 -27.60
N THR A 28 -12.04 -17.63 -26.58
CA THR A 28 -12.43 -17.37 -25.19
C THR A 28 -11.81 -16.04 -24.78
N SER A 29 -12.60 -14.97 -24.99
CA SER A 29 -12.24 -13.65 -24.46
C SER A 29 -12.07 -13.71 -22.97
N ALA A 30 -10.84 -13.58 -22.48
CA ALA A 30 -10.54 -13.39 -21.07
C ALA A 30 -11.41 -12.26 -20.51
N PRO A 31 -11.89 -12.35 -19.25
CA PRO A 31 -12.68 -11.30 -18.63
C PRO A 31 -11.82 -10.04 -18.53
N ARG A 32 -12.15 -9.03 -19.35
CA ARG A 32 -11.51 -7.73 -19.26
C ARG A 32 -11.85 -7.12 -17.91
N GLY A 33 -10.80 -6.80 -17.14
CA GLY A 33 -10.92 -6.11 -15.86
C GLY A 33 -11.58 -4.73 -15.98
N PRO A 34 -11.84 -4.07 -14.84
CA PRO A 34 -12.41 -2.73 -14.82
C PRO A 34 -11.55 -1.76 -15.61
N ILE A 35 -12.15 -1.01 -16.51
CA ILE A 35 -11.43 0.00 -17.25
C ILE A 35 -11.29 1.22 -16.37
N VAL A 36 -10.06 1.62 -16.24
CA VAL A 36 -9.61 2.82 -15.53
C VAL A 36 -9.50 3.93 -16.57
N GLU A 37 -10.29 4.99 -16.43
CA GLU A 37 -10.03 6.21 -17.19
C GLU A 37 -8.69 6.79 -16.74
N THR A 38 -7.89 7.26 -17.69
CA THR A 38 -6.67 8.02 -17.41
C THR A 38 -7.03 9.17 -16.48
N PRO A 39 -6.31 9.39 -15.37
CA PRO A 39 -6.63 10.47 -14.45
C PRO A 39 -6.53 11.81 -15.21
N THR A 40 -7.67 12.48 -15.39
CA THR A 40 -7.65 13.90 -15.75
C THR A 40 -6.98 14.62 -14.59
N PRO A 41 -5.94 15.43 -14.80
CA PRO A 41 -5.33 16.19 -13.74
C PRO A 41 -6.41 17.08 -13.10
N THR A 42 -6.79 16.74 -11.88
CA THR A 42 -7.61 17.64 -11.06
C THR A 42 -6.75 18.87 -10.76
N PRO A 43 -7.28 20.10 -10.89
CA PRO A 43 -6.57 21.28 -10.43
C PRO A 43 -6.09 21.04 -8.99
N PRO A 44 -4.87 21.44 -8.63
CA PRO A 44 -4.38 21.25 -7.28
C PRO A 44 -5.34 21.96 -6.31
N GLU A 45 -5.95 21.19 -5.39
CA GLU A 45 -6.53 21.81 -4.20
C GLU A 45 -5.45 22.62 -3.50
N PRO A 46 -5.78 23.81 -2.92
CA PRO A 46 -4.79 24.65 -2.27
C PRO A 46 -4.04 23.82 -1.22
N VAL A 47 -2.70 23.86 -1.36
CA VAL A 47 -1.75 23.12 -0.53
C VAL A 47 -1.99 23.52 0.94
N PRO A 48 -2.36 22.59 1.84
CA PRO A 48 -2.36 22.88 3.26
C PRO A 48 -0.91 23.13 3.67
N ILE A 49 -0.56 24.40 3.94
CA ILE A 49 0.72 24.77 4.53
C ILE A 49 0.81 24.01 5.87
N PRO A 50 1.91 23.30 6.15
CA PRO A 50 2.07 22.62 7.44
C PRO A 50 1.84 23.65 8.54
N PRO A 51 1.12 23.29 9.62
CA PRO A 51 0.86 24.22 10.70
C PRO A 51 2.21 24.78 11.19
N PRO A 52 2.30 26.09 11.49
CA PRO A 52 3.56 26.76 11.85
C PRO A 52 4.32 26.12 13.04
N SER A 53 3.68 25.22 13.76
CA SER A 53 4.25 24.41 14.84
C SER A 53 4.89 23.09 14.38
N SER A 54 4.77 22.70 13.09
CA SER A 54 5.38 21.47 12.59
C SER A 54 6.90 21.65 12.49
N PRO A 55 7.72 20.70 12.99
CA PRO A 55 9.17 20.75 12.78
C PRO A 55 9.53 20.71 11.29
N CYS A 56 8.64 20.20 10.45
CA CYS A 56 8.84 20.10 9.00
C CYS A 56 8.65 21.43 8.24
N ALA A 57 8.20 22.49 8.91
CA ALA A 57 8.24 23.84 8.35
C ALA A 57 9.67 24.43 8.31
N ASP A 58 10.61 23.88 9.09
CA ASP A 58 12.02 24.28 9.08
C ASP A 58 12.79 23.54 7.97
N VAL A 59 13.29 24.24 6.98
CA VAL A 59 14.06 23.70 5.84
C VAL A 59 15.35 22.97 6.26
N ARG A 60 15.84 23.19 7.49
CA ARG A 60 16.97 22.44 8.06
C ARG A 60 16.57 21.03 8.54
N GLN A 61 15.29 20.71 8.56
CA GLN A 61 14.80 19.38 8.91
C GLN A 61 14.64 18.52 7.66
N ARG A 62 15.06 17.28 7.76
CA ARG A 62 14.87 16.26 6.73
C ARG A 62 13.60 15.48 7.06
N CYS A 63 12.48 15.98 6.61
CA CYS A 63 11.18 15.32 6.81
C CYS A 63 10.86 14.32 5.70
N PRO A 64 10.04 13.31 5.99
CA PRO A 64 9.41 12.49 4.97
C PRO A 64 8.40 13.34 4.16
N ASP A 65 8.07 12.82 2.98
CA ASP A 65 7.02 13.29 2.09
C ASP A 65 6.35 12.05 1.49
N LEU A 66 5.16 11.72 1.96
CA LEU A 66 4.45 10.49 1.65
C LEU A 66 3.50 10.68 0.47
N VAL A 67 3.94 10.35 -0.71
CA VAL A 67 3.17 10.50 -1.95
C VAL A 67 2.41 9.22 -2.28
N LEU A 68 1.09 9.29 -2.39
CA LEU A 68 0.27 8.20 -2.90
C LEU A 68 0.22 8.23 -4.43
N LEU A 69 0.63 7.11 -5.05
CA LEU A 69 0.42 6.90 -6.48
C LEU A 69 -1.05 6.50 -6.74
N PRO A 70 -1.59 6.79 -7.95
CA PRO A 70 -2.98 6.45 -8.29
C PRO A 70 -3.33 5.00 -7.98
N PRO A 71 -4.53 4.73 -7.43
CA PRO A 71 -5.05 3.39 -7.23
C PRO A 71 -4.95 2.58 -8.52
N SER A 72 -4.45 1.35 -8.44
CA SER A 72 -4.25 0.48 -9.60
C SER A 72 -4.67 -0.96 -9.30
N ASP A 73 -4.55 -1.87 -10.27
CA ASP A 73 -4.95 -3.28 -10.13
C ASP A 73 -6.37 -3.40 -9.53
N LEU A 74 -7.32 -2.64 -10.12
CA LEU A 74 -8.71 -2.62 -9.67
C LEU A 74 -9.40 -3.95 -9.97
N ARG A 75 -10.00 -4.58 -8.95
CA ARG A 75 -10.70 -5.86 -9.09
C ARG A 75 -12.03 -5.86 -8.38
N LEU A 76 -13.06 -6.37 -9.05
CA LEU A 76 -14.32 -6.70 -8.40
C LEU A 76 -14.25 -8.15 -7.89
N ILE A 77 -14.33 -8.31 -6.58
CA ILE A 77 -14.20 -9.59 -5.89
C ILE A 77 -15.54 -9.90 -5.23
N ARG A 78 -16.13 -11.03 -5.57
CA ARG A 78 -17.32 -11.54 -4.86
C ARG A 78 -16.88 -12.35 -3.65
N SER A 79 -17.34 -11.94 -2.47
CA SER A 79 -17.09 -12.69 -1.23
C SER A 79 -17.96 -13.96 -1.17
N ARG A 80 -17.63 -14.89 -0.29
CA ARG A 80 -18.46 -16.10 -0.04
C ARG A 80 -19.88 -15.74 0.41
N SER A 81 -20.08 -14.61 1.08
CA SER A 81 -21.42 -14.11 1.48
C SER A 81 -22.14 -13.33 0.36
N GLY A 82 -21.68 -13.42 -0.90
CA GLY A 82 -22.29 -12.76 -2.04
C GLY A 82 -21.98 -11.25 -2.16
N ARG A 83 -21.33 -10.63 -1.19
CA ARG A 83 -20.98 -9.19 -1.24
C ARG A 83 -19.97 -8.90 -2.34
N LEU A 84 -20.17 -7.78 -3.02
CA LEU A 84 -19.27 -7.29 -4.06
C LEU A 84 -18.28 -6.29 -3.45
N ARG A 85 -16.99 -6.53 -3.67
CA ARG A 85 -15.89 -5.76 -3.12
C ARG A 85 -15.04 -5.19 -4.24
N LEU A 86 -14.76 -3.90 -4.20
CA LEU A 86 -13.78 -3.27 -5.08
C LEU A 86 -12.42 -3.29 -4.37
N GLY A 87 -11.54 -4.20 -4.78
CA GLY A 87 -10.15 -4.25 -4.37
C GLY A 87 -9.30 -3.33 -5.24
N SER A 88 -8.29 -2.72 -4.65
CA SER A 88 -7.34 -1.85 -5.34
C SER A 88 -5.96 -1.97 -4.72
N ARG A 89 -4.91 -1.82 -5.54
CA ARG A 89 -3.53 -1.69 -5.06
C ARG A 89 -3.29 -0.26 -4.60
N ASN A 90 -2.72 -0.09 -3.41
CA ASN A 90 -2.10 1.18 -3.02
C ASN A 90 -0.58 1.12 -3.17
N ARG A 91 0.02 2.26 -3.43
CA ARG A 91 1.47 2.45 -3.50
C ARG A 91 1.79 3.78 -2.83
N LEU A 92 2.54 3.71 -1.73
CA LEU A 92 2.93 4.86 -0.92
C LEU A 92 4.44 5.02 -0.99
N VAL A 93 4.90 6.12 -1.58
CA VAL A 93 6.31 6.44 -1.79
C VAL A 93 6.74 7.51 -0.80
N ASN A 94 7.94 7.40 -0.24
CA ASN A 94 8.56 8.52 0.47
C ASN A 94 9.49 9.27 -0.50
N ARG A 95 9.12 10.49 -0.86
CA ARG A 95 9.88 11.43 -1.71
C ARG A 95 10.59 12.54 -0.94
N GLY A 96 10.44 12.57 0.37
CA GLY A 96 10.99 13.60 1.23
C GLY A 96 12.51 13.57 1.35
N ALA A 97 13.04 14.55 2.05
CA ALA A 97 14.47 14.64 2.33
C ALA A 97 14.93 13.70 3.46
N GLY A 98 13.98 13.13 4.23
CA GLY A 98 14.25 12.22 5.34
C GLY A 98 13.33 11.01 5.36
N PRO A 99 13.67 9.96 6.12
CA PRO A 99 12.84 8.77 6.23
C PRO A 99 11.60 9.04 7.09
N LEU A 100 10.48 8.39 6.73
CA LEU A 100 9.47 8.12 7.74
C LEU A 100 10.04 7.12 8.74
N TYR A 101 10.40 7.57 9.92
CA TYR A 101 10.99 6.73 10.96
C TYR A 101 10.09 6.73 12.20
N LEU A 102 9.38 5.65 12.41
CA LEU A 102 8.45 5.49 13.52
C LEU A 102 8.97 4.48 14.54
N THR A 103 8.85 4.83 15.81
CA THR A 103 9.14 3.95 16.94
C THR A 103 7.91 3.77 17.81
N GLY A 104 7.56 2.53 18.12
CA GLY A 104 6.50 2.21 19.05
C GLY A 104 7.09 1.75 20.39
N ARG A 105 6.53 2.22 21.49
CA ARG A 105 6.78 1.69 22.86
C ARG A 105 5.49 1.16 23.44
N ARG A 106 5.55 -0.06 23.96
CA ARG A 106 4.37 -0.74 24.52
C ARG A 106 3.73 0.07 25.62
N ASP A 107 2.42 0.25 25.51
CA ASP A 107 1.58 0.83 26.56
C ASP A 107 0.55 -0.19 27.09
N LYS A 108 0.04 -1.08 26.22
CA LYS A 108 -0.89 -2.15 26.58
C LYS A 108 -0.50 -3.45 25.87
N ARG A 109 -1.21 -4.54 26.18
CA ARG A 109 -0.91 -5.87 25.62
C ARG A 109 -0.80 -5.91 24.09
N ARG A 110 -1.63 -5.14 23.37
CA ARG A 110 -1.73 -5.16 21.92
C ARG A 110 -1.59 -3.79 21.26
N THR A 111 -1.12 -2.80 22.00
CA THR A 111 -0.90 -1.45 21.49
C THR A 111 0.44 -0.88 21.91
N MET A 112 0.95 0.04 21.10
CA MET A 112 2.12 0.86 21.40
C MET A 112 1.84 2.32 21.12
N LYS A 113 2.32 3.20 21.98
CA LYS A 113 2.41 4.63 21.71
C LYS A 113 3.51 4.87 20.69
N VAL A 114 3.28 5.77 19.75
CA VAL A 114 4.17 6.00 18.62
C VAL A 114 4.87 7.34 18.77
N SER A 115 6.13 7.36 18.36
CA SER A 115 6.93 8.58 18.18
C SER A 115 7.56 8.57 16.81
N GLN A 116 7.70 9.74 16.21
CA GLN A 116 8.38 9.94 14.93
C GLN A 116 9.73 10.60 15.17
N ARG A 117 10.74 10.13 14.45
CA ARG A 117 12.09 10.70 14.46
C ARG A 117 12.25 11.56 13.20
N ILE A 118 12.64 12.81 13.41
CA ILE A 118 12.99 13.76 12.34
C ILE A 118 14.48 14.04 12.45
N TYR A 119 15.18 13.98 11.32
CA TYR A 119 16.60 14.27 11.20
C TYR A 119 16.82 15.70 10.74
N SER A 120 17.90 16.31 11.17
CA SER A 120 18.35 17.59 10.63
C SER A 120 19.36 17.38 9.49
N VAL A 121 19.64 18.43 8.74
CA VAL A 121 20.69 18.43 7.70
C VAL A 121 22.08 18.13 8.26
N SER A 122 22.34 18.41 9.55
CA SER A 122 23.58 18.05 10.24
C SER A 122 23.69 16.58 10.62
N GLY A 123 22.63 15.77 10.39
CA GLY A 123 22.57 14.35 10.79
C GLY A 123 22.08 14.13 12.22
N ALA A 124 21.96 15.16 13.05
CA ALA A 124 21.31 15.05 14.35
C ALA A 124 19.82 14.69 14.18
N HIS A 125 19.19 14.17 15.22
CA HIS A 125 17.77 13.86 15.16
C HIS A 125 17.04 14.25 16.43
N ARG A 126 15.74 14.54 16.27
CA ARG A 126 14.80 14.76 17.36
C ARG A 126 13.65 13.76 17.28
N THR A 127 13.16 13.32 18.42
CA THR A 127 12.05 12.36 18.48
C THR A 127 10.82 13.06 19.05
N TYR A 128 9.74 13.04 18.29
CA TYR A 128 8.47 13.67 18.63
C TYR A 128 7.45 12.60 18.94
N ARG A 129 6.73 12.73 20.05
CA ARG A 129 5.63 11.85 20.40
C ARG A 129 4.41 12.23 19.58
N LEU A 130 3.87 11.27 18.82
CA LEU A 130 2.65 11.48 18.06
C LEU A 130 1.42 11.26 18.97
N LYS A 131 0.62 12.32 19.08
CA LYS A 131 -0.64 12.25 19.82
C LYS A 131 -1.61 11.37 19.05
N ASP A 132 -2.35 10.50 19.77
CA ASP A 132 -3.39 9.61 19.23
C ASP A 132 -2.96 8.61 18.15
N THR A 133 -1.67 8.55 17.83
CA THR A 133 -1.10 7.56 16.93
C THR A 133 -0.70 6.31 17.70
N ARG A 134 -1.01 5.12 17.13
CA ARG A 134 -0.76 3.83 17.78
C ARG A 134 -0.23 2.81 16.77
N PHE A 135 0.60 1.88 17.26
CA PHE A 135 0.76 0.58 16.62
C PHE A 135 -0.18 -0.41 17.29
N ASP A 136 -0.87 -1.21 16.45
CA ASP A 136 -1.70 -2.33 16.87
C ASP A 136 -1.04 -3.65 16.53
N PHE A 137 -1.12 -4.64 17.44
CA PHE A 137 -0.75 -6.02 17.14
C PHE A 137 -1.91 -6.75 16.45
N TRP A 138 -1.97 -6.64 15.13
CA TRP A 138 -3.12 -6.98 14.29
C TRP A 138 -2.99 -8.34 13.61
N PHE A 139 -4.08 -9.09 13.57
CA PHE A 139 -4.13 -10.42 12.96
C PHE A 139 -4.44 -10.32 11.46
N ILE A 140 -3.70 -11.08 10.66
CA ILE A 140 -3.92 -11.26 9.22
C ILE A 140 -4.13 -12.75 8.97
N PRO A 141 -5.30 -13.16 8.45
CA PRO A 141 -5.56 -14.56 8.11
C PRO A 141 -4.46 -15.15 7.21
N GLY A 142 -3.98 -16.33 7.53
CA GLY A 142 -2.91 -17.01 6.80
C GLY A 142 -1.50 -16.47 7.00
N GLN A 143 -1.31 -15.35 7.73
CA GLN A 143 0.01 -14.74 7.93
C GLN A 143 0.38 -14.54 9.41
N GLY A 144 -0.59 -14.61 10.33
CA GLY A 144 -0.35 -14.36 11.75
C GLY A 144 -0.57 -12.91 12.15
N ARG A 145 0.11 -12.48 13.23
CA ARG A 145 -0.03 -11.12 13.77
C ARG A 145 1.21 -10.29 13.51
N TYR A 146 0.98 -9.02 13.23
CA TYR A 146 2.02 -8.01 13.02
C TYR A 146 1.72 -6.75 13.81
N TRP A 147 2.76 -6.07 14.25
CA TRP A 147 2.64 -4.68 14.65
C TRP A 147 2.41 -3.82 13.41
N LYS A 148 1.36 -3.01 13.41
CA LYS A 148 0.95 -2.16 12.28
C LYS A 148 0.58 -0.77 12.74
N LEU A 149 0.89 0.24 11.93
CA LEU A 149 0.43 1.60 12.15
C LEU A 149 -1.08 1.66 11.94
N ARG A 150 -1.81 2.18 12.94
CA ARG A 150 -3.24 2.43 12.89
C ARG A 150 -3.52 3.69 12.09
N ASP A 151 -4.62 3.69 11.34
CA ASP A 151 -5.11 4.81 10.54
C ASP A 151 -4.07 5.38 9.56
N ALA A 152 -3.16 4.51 9.08
CA ALA A 152 -2.10 4.90 8.15
C ALA A 152 -2.62 5.28 6.77
N LEU A 153 -3.66 4.60 6.28
CA LEU A 153 -4.35 4.91 5.02
C LEU A 153 -5.86 4.77 5.21
N ARG A 154 -6.60 5.50 4.39
CA ARG A 154 -8.05 5.43 4.26
C ARG A 154 -8.43 5.29 2.79
N PHE A 155 -9.39 4.42 2.51
CA PHE A 155 -9.98 4.25 1.18
C PHE A 155 -11.40 4.77 1.21
N GLU A 156 -11.75 5.61 0.24
CA GLU A 156 -13.08 6.20 0.10
C GLU A 156 -13.63 5.94 -1.29
N LEU A 157 -14.94 5.68 -1.35
CA LEU A 157 -15.70 5.73 -2.58
C LEU A 157 -16.65 6.92 -2.51
N ARG A 158 -16.54 7.82 -3.49
CA ARG A 158 -17.31 9.07 -3.56
C ARG A 158 -18.11 9.13 -4.86
N LYS A 159 -19.26 9.79 -4.88
CA LYS A 159 -20.00 10.08 -6.11
C LYS A 159 -19.26 11.12 -6.96
N THR A 160 -19.31 10.97 -8.29
CA THR A 160 -18.69 11.94 -9.23
C THR A 160 -19.60 13.09 -9.59
N HIS A 161 -20.95 12.91 -9.50
CA HIS A 161 -21.96 13.87 -9.92
C HIS A 161 -23.17 13.80 -8.99
N GLY A 162 -23.83 14.92 -8.78
CA GLY A 162 -25.01 15.10 -7.97
C GLY A 162 -24.88 16.33 -7.06
N PRO A 163 -25.97 16.81 -6.44
CA PRO A 163 -25.94 17.99 -5.58
C PRO A 163 -25.04 17.82 -4.33
N VAL A 164 -24.56 16.62 -4.11
CA VAL A 164 -23.58 16.32 -3.05
C VAL A 164 -22.52 15.40 -3.61
N GLU A 165 -21.33 15.91 -3.91
CA GLU A 165 -20.10 15.10 -4.01
C GLU A 165 -19.85 14.45 -2.66
N GLY A 166 -20.57 13.35 -2.37
CA GLY A 166 -20.64 12.78 -1.04
C GLY A 166 -19.81 11.51 -0.91
N LEU A 167 -19.22 11.34 0.26
CA LEU A 167 -18.67 10.05 0.70
C LEU A 167 -19.79 9.01 0.71
N VAL A 168 -19.61 7.90 -0.05
CA VAL A 168 -20.57 6.80 -0.15
C VAL A 168 -20.17 5.63 0.73
N LYS A 169 -18.88 5.26 0.69
CA LYS A 169 -18.33 4.12 1.44
C LYS A 169 -16.90 4.39 1.86
N VAL A 170 -16.51 3.78 2.97
CA VAL A 170 -15.12 3.73 3.46
C VAL A 170 -14.64 2.29 3.43
N GLY A 171 -13.39 2.08 3.04
CA GLY A 171 -12.72 0.78 3.08
C GLY A 171 -12.45 0.31 4.51
N ARG A 172 -12.31 -0.99 4.67
CA ARG A 172 -12.08 -1.60 6.00
C ARG A 172 -10.64 -1.51 6.47
N LYS A 173 -9.67 -1.53 5.54
CA LYS A 173 -8.26 -1.55 5.89
C LYS A 173 -7.78 -0.18 6.33
N THR A 174 -7.38 -0.08 7.59
CA THR A 174 -6.82 1.14 8.18
C THR A 174 -5.45 0.90 8.81
N ARG A 175 -5.00 -0.37 8.88
CA ARG A 175 -3.76 -0.77 9.55
C ARG A 175 -2.75 -1.28 8.55
N PHE A 176 -1.58 -0.64 8.53
CA PHE A 176 -0.53 -0.92 7.56
C PHE A 176 0.82 -1.16 8.26
N CYS A 177 1.60 -2.08 7.69
CA CYS A 177 3.02 -2.19 7.97
C CYS A 177 3.73 -1.18 7.09
N MET A 178 4.39 -0.18 7.64
CA MET A 178 5.24 0.74 6.91
C MET A 178 6.63 0.11 6.79
N ARG A 179 7.10 -0.13 5.56
CA ARG A 179 8.37 -0.79 5.31
C ARG A 179 8.91 -0.48 3.91
N ASP A 180 10.20 -0.70 3.73
CA ASP A 180 10.87 -0.62 2.45
C ASP A 180 10.57 -1.90 1.65
N LEU A 181 9.59 -1.85 0.76
CA LEU A 181 9.21 -3.01 -0.04
C LEU A 181 9.84 -2.97 -1.44
N ILE A 182 9.73 -1.84 -2.12
CA ILE A 182 10.19 -1.63 -3.50
C ILE A 182 11.02 -0.36 -3.55
N GLU A 183 12.24 -0.45 -4.07
CA GLU A 183 13.05 0.73 -4.39
C GLU A 183 12.45 1.45 -5.61
N VAL A 184 12.37 2.78 -5.56
CA VAL A 184 11.84 3.59 -6.65
C VAL A 184 13.01 4.12 -7.49
N PRO A 185 13.16 3.66 -8.75
CA PRO A 185 14.25 4.10 -9.59
C PRO A 185 14.30 5.62 -9.75
N GLY A 186 15.50 6.18 -9.74
CA GLY A 186 15.74 7.63 -9.93
C GLY A 186 15.49 8.50 -8.70
N LEU A 187 15.00 7.96 -7.59
CA LEU A 187 14.95 8.69 -6.33
C LEU A 187 16.19 8.43 -5.47
N PRO A 188 16.67 9.44 -4.73
CA PRO A 188 17.75 9.25 -3.77
C PRO A 188 17.29 8.33 -2.63
N GLY A 189 18.23 7.64 -1.99
CA GLY A 189 17.91 6.82 -0.83
C GLY A 189 18.96 5.74 -0.55
N PRO A 190 18.78 4.97 0.52
CA PRO A 190 19.67 3.86 0.83
C PRO A 190 19.47 2.73 -0.19
N ARG A 191 20.57 2.11 -0.63
CA ARG A 191 20.55 0.95 -1.55
C ARG A 191 19.97 -0.33 -0.93
N SER A 192 19.87 -0.37 0.37
CA SER A 192 19.32 -1.51 1.11
C SER A 192 18.18 -1.08 2.01
N ARG A 193 17.26 -2.01 2.29
CA ARG A 193 16.10 -1.78 3.16
C ARG A 193 16.53 -1.49 4.60
N VAL A 194 16.15 -0.33 5.12
CA VAL A 194 16.31 0.04 6.53
C VAL A 194 15.15 -0.52 7.37
N PHE A 195 13.98 -0.61 6.77
CA PHE A 195 12.75 -1.15 7.39
C PHE A 195 12.25 -2.38 6.62
N PRO A 196 12.93 -3.53 6.70
CA PRO A 196 12.64 -4.66 5.81
C PRO A 196 11.31 -5.36 6.14
N VAL A 197 10.92 -5.42 7.42
CA VAL A 197 9.75 -6.17 7.89
C VAL A 197 9.12 -5.51 9.12
N CYS A 198 7.82 -5.76 9.33
CA CYS A 198 7.16 -5.43 10.60
C CYS A 198 7.27 -6.60 11.58
N SER A 199 7.50 -6.28 12.83
CA SER A 199 7.66 -7.27 13.89
C SER A 199 6.40 -8.11 14.11
N GLN A 200 6.59 -9.40 14.27
CA GLN A 200 5.57 -10.38 14.67
C GLN A 200 5.67 -10.78 16.15
N SER A 201 6.65 -10.25 16.88
CA SER A 201 6.86 -10.64 18.26
C SER A 201 5.75 -10.11 19.19
N PRO A 202 4.96 -10.99 19.83
CA PRO A 202 3.95 -10.56 20.81
C PRO A 202 4.57 -10.04 22.10
N ARG A 203 5.86 -10.30 22.34
CA ARG A 203 6.60 -9.86 23.51
C ARG A 203 7.41 -8.58 23.30
N ALA A 204 7.48 -8.07 22.05
CA ALA A 204 8.25 -6.86 21.77
C ALA A 204 7.82 -5.69 22.68
N ARG A 205 8.76 -5.10 23.39
CA ARG A 205 8.55 -3.89 24.21
C ARG A 205 8.60 -2.62 23.37
N SER A 206 9.34 -2.68 22.26
CA SER A 206 9.40 -1.62 21.26
C SER A 206 9.51 -2.23 19.87
N VAL A 207 9.04 -1.51 18.86
CA VAL A 207 9.20 -1.85 17.45
C VAL A 207 9.55 -0.61 16.65
N ARG A 208 10.19 -0.82 15.49
CA ARG A 208 10.46 0.20 14.48
C ARG A 208 9.72 -0.17 13.21
N MET A 209 9.24 0.82 12.50
CA MET A 209 8.76 0.72 11.13
C MET A 209 8.89 2.07 10.43
N GLY A 210 8.86 2.06 9.11
CA GLY A 210 9.02 3.29 8.35
C GLY A 210 9.16 3.03 6.87
N ILE A 211 9.36 4.11 6.12
CA ILE A 211 9.66 4.09 4.68
C ILE A 211 10.87 5.00 4.47
N SER A 212 11.96 4.43 3.99
CA SER A 212 13.16 5.19 3.64
C SER A 212 12.91 6.12 2.45
N VAL A 213 13.69 7.18 2.33
CA VAL A 213 13.67 8.03 1.13
C VAL A 213 13.89 7.16 -0.11
N GLY A 214 13.11 7.37 -1.18
CA GLY A 214 13.21 6.61 -2.41
C GLY A 214 12.66 5.19 -2.35
N TRP A 215 12.01 4.80 -1.26
CA TRP A 215 11.35 3.51 -1.12
C TRP A 215 9.84 3.63 -1.14
N MET A 216 9.19 2.55 -1.50
CA MET A 216 7.73 2.44 -1.64
C MET A 216 7.19 1.25 -0.85
N GLU A 217 6.13 1.47 -0.10
CA GLU A 217 5.26 0.42 0.42
C GLU A 217 4.11 0.16 -0.56
N SER A 218 3.76 -1.11 -0.78
CA SER A 218 2.69 -1.49 -1.69
C SER A 218 1.90 -2.68 -1.17
N TYR A 219 0.57 -2.60 -1.26
CA TYR A 219 -0.33 -3.71 -0.99
C TYR A 219 -1.17 -4.02 -2.24
N PRO A 220 -1.20 -5.27 -2.71
CA PRO A 220 -2.00 -5.67 -3.88
C PRO A 220 -3.49 -5.66 -3.56
N SER A 221 -4.33 -5.56 -4.59
CA SER A 221 -5.80 -5.51 -4.49
C SER A 221 -6.45 -6.70 -3.77
N GLY A 222 -5.80 -7.86 -3.80
CA GLY A 222 -6.29 -9.07 -3.12
C GLY A 222 -5.85 -9.22 -1.66
N TYR A 223 -5.10 -8.24 -1.11
CA TYR A 223 -4.63 -8.34 0.26
C TYR A 223 -5.79 -8.23 1.27
N HIS A 224 -5.60 -8.79 2.47
CA HIS A 224 -6.60 -8.78 3.54
C HIS A 224 -7.13 -7.37 3.82
N GLU A 225 -8.46 -7.21 3.81
CA GLU A 225 -9.19 -5.94 4.01
C GLU A 225 -8.90 -4.83 2.96
N GLN A 226 -8.11 -5.08 1.91
CA GLN A 226 -7.71 -4.14 0.86
C GLN A 226 -8.86 -3.90 -0.14
N TYR A 227 -10.02 -3.47 0.34
CA TYR A 227 -11.21 -3.27 -0.48
C TYR A 227 -12.20 -2.28 0.12
N VAL A 228 -13.10 -1.77 -0.74
CA VAL A 228 -14.35 -1.07 -0.38
C VAL A 228 -15.53 -1.98 -0.74
N ASP A 229 -16.53 -2.09 0.13
CA ASP A 229 -17.78 -2.82 -0.17
C ASP A 229 -18.64 -1.98 -1.11
N VAL A 230 -18.88 -2.52 -2.31
CA VAL A 230 -19.65 -1.86 -3.38
C VAL A 230 -20.94 -2.63 -3.72
N THR A 231 -21.40 -3.50 -2.81
CA THR A 231 -22.63 -4.27 -2.99
C THR A 231 -23.81 -3.35 -3.25
N GLY A 232 -24.55 -3.63 -4.33
CA GLY A 232 -25.74 -2.85 -4.71
C GLY A 232 -25.44 -1.51 -5.38
N LEU A 233 -24.17 -1.07 -5.43
CA LEU A 233 -23.81 0.20 -6.05
C LEU A 233 -23.74 0.08 -7.58
N ARG A 234 -24.25 1.12 -8.28
CA ARG A 234 -24.20 1.27 -9.74
C ARG A 234 -23.90 2.72 -10.10
N GLY A 235 -23.24 2.94 -11.24
CA GLY A 235 -22.91 4.27 -11.76
C GLY A 235 -21.45 4.64 -11.60
N CYS A 236 -21.15 5.93 -11.73
CA CYS A 236 -19.79 6.47 -11.71
C CYS A 236 -19.40 6.95 -10.32
N TYR A 237 -18.20 6.62 -9.92
CA TYR A 237 -17.63 6.95 -8.61
C TYR A 237 -16.17 7.36 -8.76
N VAL A 238 -15.63 7.98 -7.72
CA VAL A 238 -14.20 8.18 -7.51
C VAL A 238 -13.76 7.27 -6.37
N LEU A 239 -12.79 6.41 -6.62
CA LEU A 239 -12.07 5.68 -5.59
C LEU A 239 -10.86 6.53 -5.18
N ARG A 240 -10.82 6.95 -3.93
CA ARG A 240 -9.79 7.79 -3.35
C ARG A 240 -9.01 7.02 -2.30
N HIS A 241 -7.69 7.12 -2.34
CA HIS A 241 -6.79 6.68 -1.28
C HIS A 241 -6.20 7.91 -0.60
N ILE A 242 -6.12 7.90 0.72
CA ILE A 242 -5.60 8.98 1.54
C ILE A 242 -4.57 8.39 2.50
N ALA A 243 -3.33 8.85 2.45
CA ALA A 243 -2.31 8.57 3.47
C ALA A 243 -2.50 9.52 4.64
N ASP A 244 -2.15 9.06 5.82
CA ASP A 244 -2.30 9.80 7.07
C ASP A 244 -3.59 10.65 7.16
N PRO A 245 -4.79 10.05 7.04
CA PRO A 245 -6.05 10.79 6.90
C PRO A 245 -6.41 11.66 8.12
N ARG A 246 -5.59 11.64 9.15
CA ARG A 246 -5.74 12.45 10.37
C ARG A 246 -4.61 13.46 10.56
N GLN A 247 -3.66 13.52 9.63
CA GLN A 247 -2.49 14.40 9.70
C GLN A 247 -1.74 14.28 11.04
N HIS A 248 -1.47 13.05 11.45
CA HIS A 248 -0.76 12.76 12.70
C HIS A 248 0.75 12.57 12.48
N LEU A 249 1.18 12.26 11.26
CA LEU A 249 2.57 12.20 10.87
C LEU A 249 3.09 13.62 10.60
N MET A 250 4.38 13.79 10.71
CA MET A 250 5.05 15.05 10.38
C MET A 250 5.70 14.88 9.02
N GLU A 251 5.21 15.61 8.04
CA GLU A 251 5.64 15.55 6.64
C GLU A 251 6.01 16.94 6.11
N SER A 252 6.81 16.98 5.05
CA SER A 252 7.18 18.26 4.41
C SER A 252 6.07 18.79 3.50
N ASP A 253 5.21 17.91 2.96
CA ASP A 253 4.06 18.26 2.13
C ASP A 253 2.88 17.35 2.46
N GLU A 254 1.79 17.94 2.95
CA GLU A 254 0.54 17.24 3.28
C GLU A 254 -0.46 17.23 2.11
N SER A 255 -0.19 18.00 1.04
CA SER A 255 -1.13 18.16 -0.08
C SER A 255 -1.15 16.99 -1.04
N ASN A 256 -0.09 16.19 -1.08
CA ASN A 256 0.09 15.07 -1.99
C ASN A 256 -0.24 13.70 -1.34
N ASN A 257 -0.77 13.70 -0.12
CA ASN A 257 -1.19 12.51 0.64
C ASN A 257 -2.43 11.82 0.07
N MET A 258 -3.00 12.33 -1.01
CA MET A 258 -4.21 11.81 -1.61
C MET A 258 -4.00 11.48 -3.09
N SER A 259 -4.59 10.36 -3.51
CA SER A 259 -4.65 9.97 -4.92
C SER A 259 -5.98 9.31 -5.23
N GLN A 260 -6.46 9.44 -6.47
CA GLN A 260 -7.78 8.96 -6.84
C GLN A 260 -7.86 8.44 -8.28
N VAL A 261 -8.91 7.66 -8.56
CA VAL A 261 -9.24 7.14 -9.89
C VAL A 261 -10.75 7.06 -10.06
N ARG A 262 -11.24 7.36 -11.25
CA ARG A 262 -12.66 7.16 -11.59
C ARG A 262 -12.95 5.69 -11.82
N VAL A 263 -14.10 5.22 -11.33
CA VAL A 263 -14.56 3.84 -11.48
C VAL A 263 -16.05 3.81 -11.84
N ARG A 264 -16.45 2.91 -12.72
CA ARG A 264 -17.85 2.66 -13.04
C ARG A 264 -18.28 1.29 -12.53
N LEU A 265 -19.32 1.26 -11.72
CA LEU A 265 -19.85 0.04 -11.08
C LEU A 265 -21.20 -0.35 -11.71
N GLY A 266 -21.58 -1.64 -11.62
CA GLY A 266 -22.92 -2.13 -11.94
C GLY A 266 -23.17 -2.40 -13.42
N VAL A 267 -22.15 -2.43 -14.27
CA VAL A 267 -22.24 -3.00 -15.63
C VAL A 267 -21.86 -4.47 -15.57
N ARG A 268 -22.61 -5.34 -16.29
CA ARG A 268 -22.34 -6.79 -16.35
C ARG A 268 -20.91 -7.13 -16.80
N ARG A 269 -20.29 -6.23 -17.53
CA ARG A 269 -18.84 -6.17 -17.83
C ARG A 269 -18.41 -4.74 -17.52
N LEU A 270 -17.36 -4.60 -16.74
CA LEU A 270 -16.71 -3.30 -16.57
C LEU A 270 -16.21 -2.88 -17.96
N ARG A 271 -16.98 -2.06 -18.67
CA ARG A 271 -16.59 -1.51 -19.96
C ARG A 271 -15.71 -0.28 -19.70
N GLY A 272 -14.63 -0.15 -20.48
CA GLY A 272 -13.84 1.04 -20.50
C GLY A 272 -14.55 2.22 -21.13
N PHE A 273 -14.19 3.33 -20.65
CA PHE A 273 -14.44 4.60 -21.28
C PHE A 273 -13.11 5.14 -21.76
#